data_ed004c7592026de33e923cbd29c97fd4
#
_entry.id   ed004c7592026de33e923cbd29c97fd4
#
_cell.length_a   1.000
_cell.length_b   1.000
_cell.length_c   1.000
_cell.angle_alpha   90.00
_cell.angle_beta   90.00
_cell.angle_gamma   90.00
#
_symmetry.space_group_name_H-M   'P 1'
#
loop_
_entity.id
_entity.type
_entity.pdbx_description
1 polymer ?
#
loop_
_entity_poly.entity_id
_entity_poly.type
_entity_poly.pdbx_seq_one_letter_code
_entity_poly.pdbx_strand_id
1 'polypeptide(L)'
;MKLTDITPAIALTPLDGRYHKQTAPLVEYLSEPALNRERMRVEVEWMILLANGFDGNGNQPIVEGVEPFTDAEIAFLRAIPEDFGAEGIKQHAAHEAVTHHDVKAVEYYIDDQLDKAPAELTHINDALKTLVHFACTSEDINNLSTARCVKNAMEQVWTPAFKEIIDHLAAK
;
A
#
# COMPACT_ATOMS: atom_id res chain seq x y z
N MET A 1 27.51 -3.78 -22.04
CA MET A 1 26.35 -3.99 -21.15
C MET A 1 26.87 -4.58 -19.84
N LYS A 2 26.58 -3.97 -18.74
CA LYS A 2 26.85 -4.60 -17.43
C LYS A 2 25.69 -5.55 -17.10
N LEU A 3 25.97 -6.72 -16.56
CA LEU A 3 24.92 -7.67 -16.16
C LEU A 3 24.03 -7.15 -15.01
N THR A 4 24.39 -5.98 -14.45
CA THR A 4 23.59 -5.25 -13.45
C THR A 4 22.45 -4.44 -14.07
N ASP A 5 22.45 -4.23 -15.39
CA ASP A 5 21.36 -3.52 -16.09
C ASP A 5 20.23 -4.52 -16.37
N ILE A 6 19.38 -4.75 -15.38
CA ILE A 6 18.34 -5.79 -15.40
C ILE A 6 17.30 -5.49 -16.48
N THR A 7 17.14 -6.45 -17.37
CA THR A 7 16.06 -6.50 -18.37
C THR A 7 15.45 -7.89 -18.34
N PRO A 8 14.30 -8.15 -18.98
CA PRO A 8 13.76 -9.51 -19.07
C PRO A 8 14.73 -10.54 -19.61
N ALA A 9 15.70 -10.14 -20.42
CA ALA A 9 16.73 -11.04 -20.97
C ALA A 9 17.79 -11.46 -19.95
N ILE A 10 18.04 -10.67 -18.91
CA ILE A 10 19.04 -10.91 -17.86
C ILE A 10 18.45 -10.80 -16.46
N ALA A 11 17.15 -11.05 -16.33
CA ALA A 11 16.47 -11.05 -15.04
C ALA A 11 16.98 -12.18 -14.15
N LEU A 12 16.84 -12.00 -12.83
CA LEU A 12 17.33 -12.95 -11.85
C LEU A 12 16.63 -14.31 -11.92
N THR A 13 15.34 -14.31 -12.28
CA THR A 13 14.52 -15.51 -12.39
C THR A 13 13.83 -15.64 -13.73
N PRO A 14 13.44 -16.88 -14.15
CA PRO A 14 12.62 -17.04 -15.35
C PRO A 14 11.28 -16.32 -15.31
N LEU A 15 10.73 -16.03 -14.11
CA LEU A 15 9.47 -15.31 -13.94
C LEU A 15 9.58 -13.87 -14.44
N ASP A 16 10.66 -13.17 -14.10
CA ASP A 16 10.93 -11.81 -14.55
C ASP A 16 11.59 -11.76 -15.93
N GLY A 17 12.11 -12.88 -16.39
CA GLY A 17 12.75 -13.05 -17.70
C GLY A 17 11.80 -13.61 -18.75
N ARG A 18 12.01 -14.90 -19.11
CA ARG A 18 11.30 -15.58 -20.19
C ARG A 18 9.77 -15.57 -20.04
N TYR A 19 9.27 -15.65 -18.81
CA TYR A 19 7.84 -15.68 -18.49
C TYR A 19 7.27 -14.32 -18.07
N HIS A 20 8.05 -13.25 -18.20
CA HIS A 20 7.64 -11.89 -17.82
C HIS A 20 6.25 -11.49 -18.35
N LYS A 21 5.92 -11.83 -19.60
CA LYS A 21 4.61 -11.49 -20.17
C LYS A 21 3.45 -12.22 -19.47
N GLN A 22 3.68 -13.46 -19.07
CA GLN A 22 2.67 -14.29 -18.39
C GLN A 22 2.48 -13.85 -16.92
N THR A 23 3.54 -13.39 -16.28
CA THR A 23 3.51 -12.94 -14.89
C THR A 23 3.16 -11.48 -14.72
N ALA A 24 3.15 -10.70 -15.81
CA ALA A 24 2.86 -9.25 -15.77
C ALA A 24 1.58 -8.87 -14.97
N PRO A 25 0.46 -9.61 -15.05
CA PRO A 25 -0.73 -9.30 -14.25
C PRO A 25 -0.51 -9.38 -12.73
N LEU A 26 0.51 -10.12 -12.27
CA LEU A 26 0.84 -10.24 -10.85
C LEU A 26 1.62 -9.03 -10.31
N VAL A 27 2.24 -8.23 -11.19
CA VAL A 27 3.04 -7.06 -10.80
C VAL A 27 2.20 -6.07 -10.00
N GLU A 28 0.94 -5.89 -10.36
CA GLU A 28 0.00 -5.00 -9.69
C GLU A 28 -0.26 -5.38 -8.22
N TYR A 29 -0.03 -6.64 -7.86
CA TYR A 29 -0.38 -7.18 -6.54
C TYR A 29 0.82 -7.69 -5.74
N LEU A 30 1.89 -8.16 -6.39
CA LEU A 30 3.01 -8.84 -5.73
C LEU A 30 4.37 -8.16 -5.94
N SER A 31 4.41 -7.03 -6.64
CA SER A 31 5.65 -6.24 -6.73
C SER A 31 5.94 -5.50 -5.43
N GLU A 32 7.17 -5.04 -5.25
CA GLU A 32 7.54 -4.19 -4.13
C GLU A 32 6.72 -2.89 -4.05
N PRO A 33 6.47 -2.15 -5.17
CA PRO A 33 5.54 -1.03 -5.15
C PRO A 33 4.12 -1.42 -4.72
N ALA A 34 3.62 -2.58 -5.10
CA ALA A 34 2.33 -3.07 -4.66
C ALA A 34 2.30 -3.34 -3.14
N LEU A 35 3.37 -3.93 -2.59
CA LEU A 35 3.51 -4.12 -1.15
C LEU A 35 3.53 -2.77 -0.41
N ASN A 36 4.29 -1.79 -0.90
CA ASN A 36 4.36 -0.46 -0.29
C ASN A 36 3.01 0.26 -0.35
N ARG A 37 2.25 0.12 -1.45
CA ARG A 37 0.87 0.62 -1.55
C ARG A 37 -0.05 -0.02 -0.51
N GLU A 38 0.04 -1.32 -0.28
CA GLU A 38 -0.75 -1.99 0.74
C GLU A 38 -0.30 -1.62 2.16
N ARG A 39 0.98 -1.35 2.40
CA ARG A 39 1.48 -0.79 3.67
C ARG A 39 0.85 0.58 3.95
N MET A 40 0.84 1.48 2.97
CA MET A 40 0.18 2.78 3.08
C MET A 40 -1.30 2.63 3.39
N ARG A 41 -1.98 1.68 2.74
CA ARG A 41 -3.40 1.40 2.99
C ARG A 41 -3.64 0.93 4.43
N VAL A 42 -2.80 0.07 4.96
CA VAL A 42 -2.90 -0.41 6.35
C VAL A 42 -2.69 0.74 7.32
N GLU A 43 -1.67 1.58 7.11
CA GLU A 43 -1.41 2.76 7.94
C GLU A 43 -2.57 3.75 7.92
N VAL A 44 -3.10 4.05 6.75
CA VAL A 44 -4.25 4.96 6.57
C VAL A 44 -5.49 4.43 7.28
N GLU A 45 -5.85 3.17 7.08
CA GLU A 45 -7.03 2.58 7.75
C GLU A 45 -6.82 2.49 9.26
N TRP A 46 -5.58 2.29 9.72
CA TRP A 46 -5.25 2.34 11.14
C TRP A 46 -5.45 3.74 11.73
N MET A 47 -4.96 4.80 11.06
CA MET A 47 -5.18 6.18 11.47
C MET A 47 -6.66 6.52 11.55
N ILE A 48 -7.46 6.12 10.55
CA ILE A 48 -8.91 6.30 10.52
C ILE A 48 -9.56 5.60 11.71
N LEU A 49 -9.16 4.36 12.00
CA LEU A 49 -9.67 3.61 13.14
C LEU A 49 -9.34 4.28 14.48
N LEU A 50 -8.12 4.80 14.64
CA LEU A 50 -7.69 5.49 15.85
C LEU A 50 -8.53 6.74 16.13
N ALA A 51 -8.87 7.51 15.09
CA ALA A 51 -9.63 8.74 15.20
C ALA A 51 -11.16 8.49 15.27
N ASN A 52 -11.69 7.62 14.41
CA ASN A 52 -13.13 7.41 14.28
C ASN A 52 -13.69 6.27 15.15
N GLY A 53 -12.82 5.46 15.76
CA GLY A 53 -13.23 4.33 16.58
C GLY A 53 -13.80 3.15 15.79
N PHE A 54 -14.17 2.08 16.49
CA PHE A 54 -14.71 0.86 15.88
C PHE A 54 -16.09 1.03 15.25
N ASP A 55 -16.87 2.02 15.68
CA ASP A 55 -18.18 2.33 15.10
C ASP A 55 -18.10 3.18 13.82
N GLY A 56 -16.90 3.71 13.52
CA GLY A 56 -16.64 4.56 12.36
C GLY A 56 -17.25 5.96 12.42
N ASN A 57 -17.95 6.30 13.51
CA ASN A 57 -18.69 7.54 13.66
C ASN A 57 -18.01 8.55 14.60
N GLY A 58 -16.86 8.19 15.16
CA GLY A 58 -16.11 9.04 16.08
C GLY A 58 -16.71 9.22 17.47
N ASN A 59 -17.73 8.43 17.82
CA ASN A 59 -18.35 8.53 19.16
C ASN A 59 -17.41 8.00 20.25
N GLN A 60 -16.48 7.13 19.88
CA GLN A 60 -15.50 6.53 20.78
C GLN A 60 -14.13 6.43 20.09
N PRO A 61 -13.41 7.55 19.90
CA PRO A 61 -12.06 7.51 19.37
C PRO A 61 -11.18 6.63 20.27
N ILE A 62 -10.26 5.90 19.65
CA ILE A 62 -9.32 5.05 20.41
C ILE A 62 -8.24 5.91 21.06
N VAL A 63 -7.84 7.00 20.39
CA VAL A 63 -6.86 7.96 20.91
C VAL A 63 -7.60 9.19 21.41
N GLU A 64 -7.47 9.47 22.71
CA GLU A 64 -8.08 10.63 23.33
C GLU A 64 -7.49 11.95 22.77
N GLY A 65 -8.36 12.91 22.49
CA GLY A 65 -7.95 14.22 21.97
C GLY A 65 -7.73 14.29 20.46
N VAL A 66 -7.99 13.20 19.75
CA VAL A 66 -8.01 13.18 18.27
C VAL A 66 -9.44 13.43 17.82
N GLU A 67 -9.64 14.43 16.97
CA GLU A 67 -10.94 14.69 16.37
C GLU A 67 -11.25 13.66 15.28
N PRO A 68 -12.49 13.14 15.23
CA PRO A 68 -12.90 12.19 14.19
C PRO A 68 -12.81 12.81 12.79
N PHE A 69 -12.32 12.05 11.83
CA PHE A 69 -12.27 12.47 10.44
C PHE A 69 -13.66 12.55 9.81
N THR A 70 -13.89 13.59 9.05
CA THR A 70 -15.05 13.73 8.16
C THR A 70 -14.94 12.77 6.96
N ASP A 71 -16.05 12.55 6.25
CA ASP A 71 -16.04 11.74 5.01
C ASP A 71 -15.07 12.29 3.96
N ALA A 72 -14.91 13.62 3.87
CA ALA A 72 -13.97 14.24 2.93
C ALA A 72 -12.51 13.97 3.32
N GLU A 73 -12.19 14.01 4.59
CA GLU A 73 -10.85 13.68 5.11
C GLU A 73 -10.53 12.20 4.96
N ILE A 74 -11.48 11.32 5.25
CA ILE A 74 -11.35 9.88 4.99
C ILE A 74 -11.12 9.60 3.50
N ALA A 75 -11.84 10.28 2.63
CA ALA A 75 -11.65 10.14 1.19
C ALA A 75 -10.24 10.59 0.75
N PHE A 76 -9.75 11.71 1.28
CA PHE A 76 -8.40 12.19 1.03
C PHE A 76 -7.34 11.18 1.52
N LEU A 77 -7.46 10.70 2.74
CA LEU A 77 -6.53 9.72 3.31
C LEU A 77 -6.50 8.44 2.47
N ARG A 78 -7.66 7.91 2.07
CA ARG A 78 -7.76 6.71 1.24
C ARG A 78 -7.26 6.90 -0.18
N ALA A 79 -7.19 8.14 -0.69
CA ALA A 79 -6.58 8.41 -1.99
C ALA A 79 -5.04 8.26 -1.99
N ILE A 80 -4.38 8.43 -0.85
CA ILE A 80 -2.91 8.34 -0.73
C ILE A 80 -2.36 7.03 -1.34
N PRO A 81 -2.81 5.83 -0.93
CA PRO A 81 -2.35 4.59 -1.55
C PRO A 81 -2.84 4.40 -2.99
N GLU A 82 -4.00 4.93 -3.37
CA GLU A 82 -4.52 4.81 -4.74
C GLU A 82 -3.69 5.63 -5.74
N ASP A 83 -3.21 6.80 -5.33
CA ASP A 83 -2.41 7.72 -6.15
C ASP A 83 -0.92 7.35 -6.17
N PHE A 84 -0.52 6.25 -5.50
CA PHE A 84 0.86 5.78 -5.45
C PHE A 84 1.30 5.22 -6.81
N GLY A 85 1.72 6.11 -7.70
CA GLY A 85 2.23 5.82 -9.05
C GLY A 85 3.74 6.01 -9.16
N ALA A 86 4.22 6.18 -10.39
CA ALA A 86 5.66 6.27 -10.71
C ALA A 86 6.40 7.37 -9.92
N GLU A 87 5.76 8.52 -9.67
CA GLU A 87 6.35 9.60 -8.88
C GLU A 87 6.38 9.25 -7.39
N GLY A 88 5.32 8.65 -6.86
CA GLY A 88 5.28 8.16 -5.49
C GLY A 88 6.36 7.11 -5.21
N ILE A 89 6.60 6.20 -6.15
CA ILE A 89 7.68 5.20 -6.06
C ILE A 89 9.05 5.88 -5.93
N LYS A 90 9.30 6.95 -6.69
CA LYS A 90 10.56 7.70 -6.60
C LYS A 90 10.71 8.44 -5.27
N GLN A 91 9.63 9.05 -4.77
CA GLN A 91 9.62 9.75 -3.47
C GLN A 91 9.87 8.76 -2.34
N HIS A 92 9.17 7.61 -2.33
CA HIS A 92 9.41 6.54 -1.38
C HIS A 92 10.87 6.05 -1.41
N ALA A 93 11.41 5.77 -2.59
CA ALA A 93 12.80 5.33 -2.73
C ALA A 93 13.81 6.39 -2.23
N ALA A 94 13.51 7.69 -2.35
CA ALA A 94 14.34 8.75 -1.81
C ALA A 94 14.34 8.74 -0.26
N HIS A 95 13.20 8.51 0.38
CA HIS A 95 13.12 8.33 1.82
C HIS A 95 13.87 7.07 2.28
N GLU A 96 13.71 5.96 1.59
CA GLU A 96 14.39 4.70 1.93
C GLU A 96 15.92 4.82 1.81
N ALA A 97 16.41 5.53 0.81
CA ALA A 97 17.84 5.79 0.64
C ALA A 97 18.48 6.52 1.85
N VAL A 98 17.69 7.28 2.61
CA VAL A 98 18.13 8.00 3.80
C VAL A 98 17.90 7.19 5.07
N THR A 99 16.72 6.58 5.19
CA THR A 99 16.32 5.85 6.41
C THR A 99 16.92 4.46 6.50
N HIS A 100 17.26 3.85 5.35
CA HIS A 100 17.65 2.44 5.24
C HIS A 100 16.60 1.50 5.88
N HIS A 101 15.32 1.90 5.82
CA HIS A 101 14.21 1.16 6.41
C HIS A 101 12.95 1.38 5.57
N ASP A 102 12.47 0.33 4.96
CA ASP A 102 11.36 0.34 3.98
C ASP A 102 10.02 0.80 4.59
N VAL A 103 9.62 0.28 5.76
CA VAL A 103 8.38 0.72 6.42
C VAL A 103 8.48 2.18 6.88
N LYS A 104 9.66 2.61 7.38
CA LYS A 104 9.86 4.03 7.76
C LYS A 104 9.77 4.97 6.56
N ALA A 105 10.20 4.52 5.38
CA ALA A 105 10.03 5.28 4.15
C ALA A 105 8.53 5.43 3.77
N VAL A 106 7.71 4.43 4.05
CA VAL A 106 6.24 4.53 3.90
C VAL A 106 5.66 5.59 4.83
N GLU A 107 6.06 5.61 6.09
CA GLU A 107 5.60 6.62 7.05
C GLU A 107 5.92 8.05 6.55
N TYR A 108 7.16 8.30 6.16
CA TYR A 108 7.56 9.62 5.62
C TYR A 108 6.86 9.98 4.31
N TYR A 109 6.59 9.00 3.46
CA TYR A 109 5.79 9.25 2.27
C TYR A 109 4.37 9.68 2.64
N ILE A 110 3.73 9.04 3.62
CA ILE A 110 2.41 9.44 4.11
C ILE A 110 2.47 10.87 4.66
N ASP A 111 3.47 11.20 5.49
CA ASP A 111 3.68 12.55 6.02
C ASP A 111 3.75 13.61 4.91
N ASP A 112 4.51 13.33 3.85
CA ASP A 112 4.61 14.20 2.67
C ASP A 112 3.25 14.40 1.95
N GLN A 113 2.37 13.40 1.98
CA GLN A 113 1.02 13.53 1.40
C GLN A 113 0.10 14.32 2.34
N LEU A 114 0.20 14.12 3.65
CA LEU A 114 -0.56 14.91 4.63
C LEU A 114 -0.25 16.40 4.50
N ASP A 115 1.01 16.77 4.24
CA ASP A 115 1.42 18.17 4.00
C ASP A 115 0.78 18.81 2.76
N LYS A 116 0.25 18.00 1.85
CA LYS A 116 -0.44 18.47 0.63
C LYS A 116 -1.96 18.56 0.81
N ALA A 117 -2.47 18.27 2.01
CA ALA A 117 -3.89 18.31 2.25
C ALA A 117 -4.46 19.73 2.01
N PRO A 118 -5.62 19.85 1.36
CA PRO A 118 -6.33 21.11 1.24
C PRO A 118 -6.64 21.71 2.61
N ALA A 119 -6.54 23.05 2.73
CA ALA A 119 -6.74 23.76 3.99
C ALA A 119 -8.15 23.57 4.60
N GLU A 120 -9.11 23.16 3.80
CA GLU A 120 -10.48 22.85 4.22
C GLU A 120 -10.58 21.56 5.05
N LEU A 121 -9.59 20.65 4.93
CA LEU A 121 -9.50 19.40 5.69
C LEU A 121 -8.81 19.66 7.02
N THR A 122 -9.53 20.31 7.93
CA THR A 122 -8.95 20.93 9.13
C THR A 122 -8.40 19.95 10.17
N HIS A 123 -8.87 18.71 10.18
CA HIS A 123 -8.36 17.68 11.08
C HIS A 123 -7.08 17.02 10.53
N ILE A 124 -6.76 17.23 9.24
CA ILE A 124 -5.50 16.80 8.65
C ILE A 124 -4.45 17.90 8.89
N ASN A 125 -3.71 17.75 9.95
CA ASN A 125 -2.71 18.73 10.42
C ASN A 125 -1.46 18.01 10.95
N ASP A 126 -0.44 18.76 11.38
CA ASP A 126 0.82 18.19 11.86
C ASP A 126 0.68 17.23 13.04
N ALA A 127 -0.34 17.40 13.89
CA ALA A 127 -0.57 16.48 14.99
C ALA A 127 -0.97 15.08 14.49
N LEU A 128 -1.59 15.00 13.31
CA LEU A 128 -1.99 13.72 12.69
C LEU A 128 -0.79 12.85 12.34
N LYS A 129 0.35 13.44 11.98
CA LYS A 129 1.58 12.67 11.70
C LYS A 129 1.99 11.78 12.87
N THR A 130 1.61 12.13 14.08
CA THR A 130 1.88 11.31 15.28
C THR A 130 1.05 10.04 15.32
N LEU A 131 0.00 9.94 14.52
CA LEU A 131 -0.83 8.73 14.42
C LEU A 131 -0.33 7.74 13.37
N VAL A 132 0.53 8.19 12.45
CA VAL A 132 1.18 7.30 11.49
C VAL A 132 2.01 6.29 12.28
N HIS A 133 1.79 5.01 12.07
CA HIS A 133 2.46 3.92 12.78
C HIS A 133 2.25 3.88 14.31
N PHE A 134 1.28 4.64 14.82
CA PHE A 134 1.05 4.74 16.26
C PHE A 134 0.77 3.37 16.88
N ALA A 135 1.53 3.02 17.91
CA ALA A 135 1.43 1.77 18.66
C ALA A 135 1.60 0.48 17.82
N CYS A 136 2.11 0.59 16.57
CA CYS A 136 2.42 -0.54 15.72
C CYS A 136 3.92 -0.85 15.73
N THR A 137 4.27 -2.07 15.36
CA THR A 137 5.61 -2.41 14.86
C THR A 137 5.54 -2.70 13.37
N SER A 138 6.70 -2.63 12.70
CA SER A 138 6.78 -2.88 11.25
C SER A 138 6.15 -4.22 10.84
N GLU A 139 6.22 -5.24 11.71
CA GLU A 139 5.65 -6.55 11.41
C GLU A 139 4.11 -6.56 11.43
N ASP A 140 3.46 -5.73 12.24
CA ASP A 140 2.00 -5.58 12.21
C ASP A 140 1.56 -5.07 10.83
N ILE A 141 2.26 -4.09 10.29
CA ILE A 141 2.01 -3.54 8.97
C ILE A 141 2.34 -4.56 7.87
N ASN A 142 3.51 -5.20 7.94
CA ASN A 142 3.97 -6.18 6.96
C ASN A 142 3.02 -7.37 6.83
N ASN A 143 2.57 -7.94 7.94
CA ASN A 143 1.68 -9.09 7.95
C ASN A 143 0.36 -8.79 7.23
N LEU A 144 -0.30 -7.69 7.59
CA LEU A 144 -1.57 -7.29 6.97
C LEU A 144 -1.38 -6.95 5.48
N SER A 145 -0.32 -6.22 5.15
CA SER A 145 -0.04 -5.82 3.76
C SER A 145 0.26 -7.04 2.88
N THR A 146 1.08 -7.97 3.36
CA THR A 146 1.39 -9.20 2.64
C THR A 146 0.13 -10.07 2.45
N ALA A 147 -0.69 -10.20 3.49
CA ALA A 147 -1.95 -10.94 3.39
C ALA A 147 -2.89 -10.33 2.34
N ARG A 148 -2.96 -8.99 2.26
CA ARG A 148 -3.74 -8.28 1.24
C ARG A 148 -3.19 -8.47 -0.16
N CYS A 149 -1.85 -8.37 -0.33
CA CYS A 149 -1.18 -8.64 -1.61
C CYS A 149 -1.52 -10.04 -2.12
N VAL A 150 -1.35 -11.06 -1.27
CA VAL A 150 -1.66 -12.46 -1.62
C VAL A 150 -3.14 -12.63 -1.93
N LYS A 151 -4.04 -12.11 -1.08
CA LYS A 151 -5.48 -12.19 -1.32
C LYS A 151 -5.85 -11.60 -2.67
N ASN A 152 -5.41 -10.38 -2.97
CA ASN A 152 -5.74 -9.69 -4.21
C ASN A 152 -5.17 -10.44 -5.44
N ALA A 153 -3.93 -10.92 -5.38
CA ALA A 153 -3.34 -11.72 -6.44
C ALA A 153 -4.13 -13.01 -6.70
N MET A 154 -4.56 -13.69 -5.64
CA MET A 154 -5.37 -14.90 -5.73
C MET A 154 -6.75 -14.63 -6.34
N GLU A 155 -7.44 -13.59 -5.88
CA GLU A 155 -8.79 -13.26 -6.32
C GLU A 155 -8.83 -12.70 -7.75
N GLN A 156 -7.88 -11.83 -8.10
CA GLN A 156 -7.91 -11.08 -9.35
C GLN A 156 -7.15 -11.74 -10.51
N VAL A 157 -6.18 -12.60 -10.21
CA VAL A 157 -5.31 -13.20 -11.25
C VAL A 157 -5.36 -14.72 -11.20
N TRP A 158 -4.99 -15.32 -10.08
CA TRP A 158 -4.80 -16.77 -10.01
C TRP A 158 -6.11 -17.56 -10.15
N THR A 159 -7.14 -17.20 -9.39
CA THR A 159 -8.43 -17.90 -9.39
C THR A 159 -9.13 -17.82 -10.74
N PRO A 160 -9.23 -16.67 -11.43
CA PRO A 160 -9.76 -16.61 -12.78
C PRO A 160 -9.01 -17.48 -13.77
N ALA A 161 -7.67 -17.41 -13.79
CA ALA A 161 -6.85 -18.20 -14.70
C ALA A 161 -7.01 -19.71 -14.44
N PHE A 162 -7.09 -20.13 -13.18
CA PHE A 162 -7.29 -21.54 -12.84
C PHE A 162 -8.67 -22.04 -13.21
N LYS A 163 -9.69 -21.18 -13.08
CA LYS A 163 -11.05 -21.49 -13.51
C LYS A 163 -11.13 -21.72 -15.04
N GLU A 164 -10.45 -20.91 -15.84
CA GLU A 164 -10.36 -21.12 -17.28
C GLU A 164 -9.78 -22.49 -17.63
N ILE A 165 -8.76 -22.95 -16.90
CA ILE A 165 -8.18 -24.29 -17.10
C ILE A 165 -9.20 -25.36 -16.78
N ILE A 166 -9.94 -25.25 -15.67
CA ILE A 166 -10.97 -26.21 -15.28
C ILE A 166 -12.06 -26.27 -16.34
N ASP A 167 -12.58 -25.11 -16.77
CA ASP A 167 -13.64 -25.03 -17.78
C ASP A 167 -13.18 -25.65 -19.12
N HIS A 168 -11.91 -25.43 -19.50
CA HIS A 168 -11.32 -26.02 -20.71
C HIS A 168 -11.19 -27.53 -20.63
N LEU A 169 -10.87 -28.07 -19.46
CA LEU A 169 -10.79 -29.53 -19.24
C LEU A 169 -12.18 -30.16 -19.19
N ALA A 170 -13.16 -29.49 -18.62
CA ALA A 170 -14.54 -29.98 -18.52
C ALA A 170 -15.26 -30.01 -19.88
N ALA A 171 -14.83 -29.18 -20.82
CA ALA A 171 -15.41 -29.11 -22.19
C ALA A 171 -14.87 -30.17 -23.15
N LYS A 172 -13.90 -30.99 -22.75
CA LYS A 172 -13.33 -32.11 -23.54
C LYS A 172 -13.96 -33.43 -23.16
#